data_2d8a485082d5f4f422dece6557d64897
#
_entry.id   2d8a485082d5f4f422dece6557d64897
#
_cell.length_a   1.000
_cell.length_b   1.000
_cell.length_c   1.000
_cell.angle_alpha   90.00
_cell.angle_beta   90.00
_cell.angle_gamma   90.00
#
_symmetry.space_group_name_H-M   'P 1'
#
loop_
_entity.id
_entity.type
_entity.pdbx_description
1 polymer ?
#
loop_
_entity_poly.entity_id
_entity_poly.type
_entity_poly.pdbx_seq_one_letter_code
_entity_poly.pdbx_strand_id
1 'polypeptide(L)'
;LVAGSLAPAYGVRLTPDTATLDAYREVLFRQSATRRAFANSFLLAAGAAVALGVVALLTSYLLTRRRGPLARILAMLTEVPYALPGIVISVAFVLLFAAPVPFLGVSLYGTLWIILLAYLSSFLAVALKPVDSAFRQMDPVLEEAARISGAGFGRRMRDILPVSYTHLR
;
A
#
# COMPACT_ATOMS: atom_id res chain seq x y z
N LEU A 1 28.74 -10.94 2.88
CA LEU A 1 28.15 -10.15 1.77
C LEU A 1 28.62 -8.71 1.81
N VAL A 2 28.47 -7.98 2.93
CA VAL A 2 28.88 -6.55 3.03
C VAL A 2 30.38 -6.36 2.77
N ALA A 3 31.24 -7.21 3.34
CA ALA A 3 32.69 -7.13 3.08
C ALA A 3 33.03 -7.35 1.58
N GLY A 4 32.32 -8.26 0.89
CA GLY A 4 32.51 -8.50 -0.53
C GLY A 4 32.10 -7.34 -1.44
N SER A 5 31.13 -6.50 -1.00
CA SER A 5 30.70 -5.34 -1.78
C SER A 5 31.66 -4.15 -1.72
N LEU A 6 32.64 -4.18 -0.81
CA LEU A 6 33.71 -3.20 -0.73
C LEU A 6 34.96 -3.59 -1.54
N ALA A 7 34.99 -4.81 -2.07
CA ALA A 7 36.10 -5.26 -2.92
C ALA A 7 35.95 -4.68 -4.34
N PRO A 8 37.04 -4.23 -4.99
CA PRO A 8 36.98 -3.63 -6.33
C PRO A 8 36.57 -4.61 -7.42
N ALA A 9 36.83 -5.91 -7.22
CA ALA A 9 36.43 -6.96 -8.15
C ALA A 9 36.30 -8.31 -7.42
N TYR A 10 35.59 -9.24 -8.06
CA TYR A 10 35.44 -10.59 -7.54
C TYR A 10 36.80 -11.30 -7.48
N GLY A 11 37.15 -11.88 -6.33
CA GLY A 11 38.42 -12.58 -6.13
C GLY A 11 39.56 -11.70 -5.62
N VAL A 12 39.40 -10.38 -5.53
CA VAL A 12 40.38 -9.50 -4.90
C VAL A 12 40.23 -9.56 -3.39
N ARG A 13 41.35 -9.74 -2.69
CA ARG A 13 41.38 -9.75 -1.22
C ARG A 13 41.05 -8.37 -0.68
N LEU A 14 40.10 -8.29 0.21
CA LEU A 14 39.74 -7.04 0.89
C LEU A 14 40.83 -6.68 1.91
N THR A 15 41.47 -5.55 1.69
CA THR A 15 42.44 -4.91 2.62
C THR A 15 42.03 -3.46 2.78
N PRO A 16 42.55 -2.74 3.81
CA PRO A 16 42.26 -1.30 3.95
C PRO A 16 42.60 -0.49 2.70
N ASP A 17 43.63 -0.89 1.96
CA ASP A 17 44.09 -0.20 0.76
C ASP A 17 43.28 -0.55 -0.51
N THR A 18 42.61 -1.68 -0.51
CA THR A 18 41.77 -2.14 -1.64
C THR A 18 40.29 -1.89 -1.44
N ALA A 19 39.86 -1.48 -0.24
CA ALA A 19 38.45 -1.20 0.05
C ALA A 19 37.99 0.04 -0.72
N THR A 20 36.91 -0.10 -1.49
CA THR A 20 36.35 0.99 -2.27
C THR A 20 34.81 1.01 -2.21
N LEU A 21 34.23 2.18 -2.37
CA LEU A 21 32.79 2.38 -2.51
C LEU A 21 32.34 2.54 -3.97
N ASP A 22 33.24 2.28 -4.92
CA ASP A 22 32.95 2.53 -6.34
C ASP A 22 31.77 1.68 -6.86
N ALA A 23 31.64 0.43 -6.35
CA ALA A 23 30.48 -0.42 -6.69
C ALA A 23 29.16 0.23 -6.28
N TYR A 24 29.10 0.84 -5.10
CA TYR A 24 27.91 1.56 -4.64
C TYR A 24 27.65 2.82 -5.45
N ARG A 25 28.72 3.57 -5.75
CA ARG A 25 28.61 4.77 -6.58
C ARG A 25 28.14 4.44 -7.99
N GLU A 26 28.64 3.36 -8.58
CA GLU A 26 28.25 2.89 -9.90
C GLU A 26 26.76 2.51 -9.90
N VAL A 27 26.33 1.64 -8.97
CA VAL A 27 24.96 1.15 -8.91
C VAL A 27 23.96 2.26 -8.59
N LEU A 28 24.25 3.14 -7.63
CA LEU A 28 23.29 4.15 -7.18
C LEU A 28 23.22 5.37 -8.11
N PHE A 29 24.35 5.77 -8.68
CA PHE A 29 24.41 7.06 -9.39
C PHE A 29 24.61 6.94 -10.91
N ARG A 30 25.28 5.88 -11.39
CA ARG A 30 25.58 5.73 -12.81
C ARG A 30 24.62 4.81 -13.54
N GLN A 31 24.12 3.76 -12.89
CA GLN A 31 23.18 2.83 -13.53
C GLN A 31 21.77 3.42 -13.63
N SER A 32 21.36 3.77 -14.85
CA SER A 32 20.02 4.32 -15.12
C SER A 32 18.90 3.33 -14.77
N ALA A 33 19.14 2.03 -14.92
CA ALA A 33 18.18 0.97 -14.57
C ALA A 33 17.88 0.97 -13.07
N THR A 34 18.91 1.04 -12.23
CA THR A 34 18.76 1.08 -10.76
C THR A 34 18.00 2.32 -10.33
N ARG A 35 18.34 3.51 -10.84
CA ARG A 35 17.62 4.74 -10.51
C ARG A 35 16.15 4.68 -10.90
N ARG A 36 15.83 4.13 -12.09
CA ARG A 36 14.45 3.93 -12.52
C ARG A 36 13.72 2.94 -11.62
N ALA A 37 14.38 1.85 -11.21
CA ALA A 37 13.80 0.86 -10.31
C ALA A 37 13.45 1.49 -8.95
N PHE A 38 14.35 2.28 -8.36
CA PHE A 38 14.08 3.00 -7.11
C PHE A 38 12.94 4.02 -7.26
N ALA A 39 12.94 4.81 -8.33
CA ALA A 39 11.88 5.78 -8.60
C ALA A 39 10.52 5.09 -8.76
N ASN A 40 10.45 4.03 -9.55
CA ASN A 40 9.23 3.26 -9.76
C ASN A 40 8.73 2.62 -8.45
N SER A 41 9.62 2.01 -7.67
CA SER A 41 9.27 1.42 -6.38
C SER A 41 8.73 2.45 -5.40
N PHE A 42 9.37 3.62 -5.32
CA PHE A 42 8.91 4.71 -4.46
C PHE A 42 7.55 5.26 -4.91
N LEU A 43 7.36 5.50 -6.21
CA LEU A 43 6.09 5.99 -6.76
C LEU A 43 4.96 4.98 -6.56
N LEU A 44 5.23 3.69 -6.78
CA LEU A 44 4.25 2.63 -6.55
C LEU A 44 3.89 2.51 -5.07
N ALA A 45 4.89 2.54 -4.18
CA ALA A 45 4.65 2.47 -2.74
C ALA A 45 3.86 3.68 -2.24
N ALA A 46 4.24 4.88 -2.65
CA ALA A 46 3.53 6.11 -2.29
C ALA A 46 2.10 6.13 -2.85
N GLY A 47 1.94 5.79 -4.12
CA GLY A 47 0.63 5.69 -4.77
C GLY A 47 -0.27 4.64 -4.12
N ALA A 48 0.27 3.46 -3.82
CA ALA A 48 -0.45 2.41 -3.11
C ALA A 48 -0.84 2.85 -1.69
N ALA A 49 0.06 3.48 -0.95
CA ALA A 49 -0.23 3.95 0.41
C ALA A 49 -1.37 4.98 0.44
N VAL A 50 -1.35 5.96 -0.47
CA VAL A 50 -2.43 6.95 -0.58
C VAL A 50 -3.75 6.29 -0.98
N ALA A 51 -3.74 5.45 -2.02
CA ALA A 51 -4.93 4.77 -2.49
C ALA A 51 -5.52 3.84 -1.41
N LEU A 52 -4.68 3.03 -0.75
CA LEU A 52 -5.09 2.16 0.35
C LEU A 52 -5.62 2.97 1.53
N GLY A 53 -5.00 4.08 1.89
CA GLY A 53 -5.48 4.97 2.94
C GLY A 53 -6.89 5.47 2.66
N VAL A 54 -7.15 5.98 1.47
CA VAL A 54 -8.48 6.46 1.05
C VAL A 54 -9.49 5.31 1.03
N VAL A 55 -9.16 4.18 0.41
CA VAL A 55 -10.07 3.01 0.34
C VAL A 55 -10.35 2.46 1.73
N ALA A 56 -9.34 2.34 2.59
CA ALA A 56 -9.50 1.86 3.96
C ALA A 56 -10.41 2.77 4.78
N LEU A 57 -10.25 4.09 4.68
CA LEU A 57 -11.13 5.06 5.35
C LEU A 57 -12.58 4.91 4.93
N LEU A 58 -12.84 4.89 3.62
CA LEU A 58 -14.18 4.77 3.08
C LEU A 58 -14.82 3.42 3.44
N THR A 59 -14.06 2.34 3.30
CA THR A 59 -14.53 0.98 3.61
C THR A 59 -14.81 0.82 5.09
N SER A 60 -13.90 1.24 5.98
CA SER A 60 -14.10 1.17 7.43
C SER A 60 -15.30 1.99 7.89
N TYR A 61 -15.48 3.19 7.33
CA TYR A 61 -16.66 4.00 7.60
C TYR A 61 -17.96 3.25 7.24
N LEU A 62 -18.01 2.64 6.05
CA LEU A 62 -19.16 1.88 5.59
C LEU A 62 -19.41 0.65 6.48
N LEU A 63 -18.38 -0.10 6.82
CA LEU A 63 -18.49 -1.31 7.66
C LEU A 63 -18.94 -1.00 9.08
N THR A 64 -18.52 0.13 9.64
CA THR A 64 -18.86 0.53 11.01
C THR A 64 -20.25 1.17 11.08
N ARG A 65 -20.66 1.95 10.09
CA ARG A 65 -21.92 2.71 10.11
C ARG A 65 -23.08 2.05 9.38
N ARG A 66 -22.81 1.11 8.48
CA ARG A 66 -23.83 0.38 7.73
C ARG A 66 -23.82 -1.08 8.15
N ARG A 67 -24.96 -1.55 8.68
CA ARG A 67 -25.19 -2.96 8.98
C ARG A 67 -26.08 -3.54 7.89
N GLY A 68 -25.64 -4.64 7.24
CA GLY A 68 -26.42 -5.27 6.19
C GLY A 68 -25.63 -6.30 5.40
N PRO A 69 -26.27 -7.01 4.47
CA PRO A 69 -25.61 -8.05 3.68
C PRO A 69 -24.47 -7.49 2.82
N LEU A 70 -24.63 -6.29 2.27
CA LEU A 70 -23.60 -5.63 1.48
C LEU A 70 -22.32 -5.34 2.29
N ALA A 71 -22.44 -4.86 3.53
CA ALA A 71 -21.30 -4.64 4.40
C ALA A 71 -20.58 -5.96 4.73
N ARG A 72 -21.34 -7.05 4.93
CA ARG A 72 -20.75 -8.38 5.15
C ARG A 72 -19.98 -8.90 3.93
N ILE A 73 -20.55 -8.76 2.74
CA ILE A 73 -19.89 -9.14 1.48
C ILE A 73 -18.60 -8.32 1.30
N LEU A 74 -18.65 -7.00 1.52
CA LEU A 74 -17.49 -6.13 1.40
C LEU A 74 -16.40 -6.53 2.40
N ALA A 75 -16.75 -6.84 3.64
CA ALA A 75 -15.80 -7.34 4.64
C ALA A 75 -15.13 -8.66 4.19
N MET A 76 -15.89 -9.61 3.67
CA MET A 76 -15.34 -10.86 3.14
C MET A 76 -14.40 -10.61 1.96
N LEU A 77 -14.78 -9.77 1.02
CA LEU A 77 -13.96 -9.46 -0.16
C LEU A 77 -12.63 -8.78 0.21
N THR A 78 -12.58 -8.03 1.29
CA THR A 78 -11.33 -7.42 1.77
C THR A 78 -10.42 -8.40 2.52
N GLU A 79 -10.97 -9.44 3.14
CA GLU A 79 -10.21 -10.44 3.90
C GLU A 79 -9.64 -11.57 3.02
N VAL A 80 -10.31 -11.94 1.93
CA VAL A 80 -9.90 -13.06 1.07
C VAL A 80 -8.48 -12.91 0.53
N PRO A 81 -8.05 -11.78 -0.04
CA PRO A 81 -6.69 -11.65 -0.55
C PRO A 81 -5.61 -11.78 0.55
N TYR A 82 -5.93 -11.38 1.78
CA TYR A 82 -5.01 -11.49 2.90
C TYR A 82 -4.70 -12.94 3.30
N ALA A 83 -5.65 -13.85 3.07
CA ALA A 83 -5.47 -15.28 3.35
C ALA A 83 -4.62 -16.00 2.28
N LEU A 84 -4.39 -15.38 1.12
CA LEU A 84 -3.66 -15.98 0.02
C LEU A 84 -2.16 -15.64 0.10
N PRO A 85 -1.26 -16.61 -0.17
CA PRO A 85 0.15 -16.32 -0.33
C PRO A 85 0.39 -15.29 -1.45
N GLY A 86 1.27 -14.31 -1.22
CA GLY A 86 1.53 -13.23 -2.18
C GLY A 86 1.95 -13.72 -3.57
N ILE A 87 2.65 -14.85 -3.66
CA ILE A 87 3.02 -15.46 -4.94
C ILE A 87 1.78 -15.91 -5.73
N VAL A 88 0.75 -16.44 -5.05
CA VAL A 88 -0.50 -16.87 -5.69
C VAL A 88 -1.24 -15.65 -6.26
N ILE A 89 -1.31 -14.57 -5.49
CA ILE A 89 -1.90 -13.31 -5.96
C ILE A 89 -1.13 -12.78 -7.17
N SER A 90 0.19 -12.76 -7.10
CA SER A 90 1.04 -12.26 -8.20
C SER A 90 0.83 -13.05 -9.49
N VAL A 91 0.81 -14.39 -9.41
CA VAL A 91 0.55 -15.25 -10.57
C VAL A 91 -0.87 -15.05 -11.10
N ALA A 92 -1.86 -14.96 -10.21
CA ALA A 92 -3.25 -14.70 -10.60
C ALA A 92 -3.40 -13.36 -11.35
N PHE A 93 -2.72 -12.30 -10.90
CA PHE A 93 -2.72 -11.02 -11.62
C PHE A 93 -2.04 -11.10 -12.97
N VAL A 94 -0.92 -11.82 -13.09
CA VAL A 94 -0.26 -12.05 -14.38
C VAL A 94 -1.22 -12.76 -15.35
N LEU A 95 -1.86 -13.83 -14.92
CA LEU A 95 -2.78 -14.59 -15.76
C LEU A 95 -4.04 -13.79 -16.12
N LEU A 96 -4.60 -13.05 -15.17
CA LEU A 96 -5.81 -12.26 -15.37
C LEU A 96 -5.60 -11.12 -16.37
N PHE A 97 -4.44 -10.47 -16.31
CA PHE A 97 -4.13 -9.28 -17.10
C PHE A 97 -3.20 -9.54 -18.29
N ALA A 98 -2.83 -10.81 -18.54
CA ALA A 98 -2.12 -11.21 -19.75
C ALA A 98 -2.96 -10.97 -21.02
N ALA A 99 -4.26 -11.25 -20.95
CA ALA A 99 -5.22 -10.89 -21.98
C ALA A 99 -5.64 -9.41 -21.85
N PRO A 100 -6.07 -8.79 -22.95
CA PRO A 100 -6.65 -7.44 -22.90
C PRO A 100 -7.84 -7.38 -21.95
N VAL A 101 -7.88 -6.33 -21.11
CA VAL A 101 -8.99 -6.12 -20.18
C VAL A 101 -10.27 -5.88 -20.99
N PRO A 102 -11.36 -6.65 -20.75
CA PRO A 102 -12.64 -6.40 -21.37
C PRO A 102 -13.05 -4.93 -21.20
N PHE A 103 -13.61 -4.31 -22.22
CA PHE A 103 -14.03 -2.90 -22.31
C PHE A 103 -12.89 -1.87 -22.45
N LEU A 104 -11.66 -2.13 -22.00
CA LEU A 104 -10.53 -1.22 -22.18
C LEU A 104 -9.70 -1.55 -23.43
N GLY A 105 -9.74 -2.79 -23.89
CA GLY A 105 -9.02 -3.26 -25.09
C GLY A 105 -7.49 -3.25 -24.93
N VAL A 106 -6.96 -2.95 -23.75
CA VAL A 106 -5.52 -2.88 -23.46
C VAL A 106 -5.12 -3.95 -22.45
N SER A 107 -3.94 -4.55 -22.65
CA SER A 107 -3.34 -5.44 -21.66
C SER A 107 -2.57 -4.61 -20.63
N LEU A 108 -2.73 -4.95 -19.34
CA LEU A 108 -1.94 -4.36 -18.25
C LEU A 108 -0.65 -5.13 -18.01
N TYR A 109 -0.46 -6.27 -18.68
CA TYR A 109 0.74 -7.07 -18.56
C TYR A 109 2.00 -6.28 -18.95
N GLY A 110 3.05 -6.39 -18.16
CA GLY A 110 4.30 -5.65 -18.39
C GLY A 110 4.26 -4.16 -18.01
N THR A 111 3.16 -3.68 -17.41
CA THR A 111 3.03 -2.30 -16.94
C THR A 111 3.18 -2.19 -15.42
N LEU A 112 3.46 -0.98 -14.92
CA LEU A 112 3.48 -0.71 -13.48
C LEU A 112 2.08 -0.81 -12.83
N TRP A 113 1.03 -0.71 -13.62
CA TRP A 113 -0.36 -0.79 -13.13
C TRP A 113 -0.72 -2.15 -12.56
N ILE A 114 -0.22 -3.24 -13.17
CA ILE A 114 -0.48 -4.59 -12.64
C ILE A 114 0.15 -4.76 -11.25
N ILE A 115 1.35 -4.18 -11.03
CA ILE A 115 2.03 -4.22 -9.73
C ILE A 115 1.25 -3.39 -8.70
N LEU A 116 0.78 -2.21 -9.09
CA LEU A 116 -0.04 -1.37 -8.21
C LEU A 116 -1.33 -2.08 -7.80
N LEU A 117 -2.04 -2.68 -8.73
CA LEU A 117 -3.26 -3.44 -8.44
C LEU A 117 -2.99 -4.65 -7.53
N ALA A 118 -1.90 -5.36 -7.75
CA ALA A 118 -1.47 -6.45 -6.87
C ALA A 118 -1.17 -5.95 -5.46
N TYR A 119 -0.51 -4.80 -5.30
CA TYR A 119 -0.28 -4.18 -3.99
C TYR A 119 -1.59 -3.78 -3.31
N LEU A 120 -2.49 -3.13 -4.04
CA LEU A 120 -3.81 -2.73 -3.50
C LEU A 120 -4.58 -3.96 -3.02
N SER A 121 -4.59 -5.04 -3.79
CA SER A 121 -5.26 -6.28 -3.41
C SER A 121 -4.62 -6.93 -2.17
N SER A 122 -3.29 -7.04 -2.14
CA SER A 122 -2.57 -7.75 -1.07
C SER A 122 -2.57 -7.00 0.27
N PHE A 123 -2.50 -5.67 0.23
CA PHE A 123 -2.33 -4.85 1.43
C PHE A 123 -3.61 -4.19 1.93
N LEU A 124 -4.75 -4.37 1.24
CA LEU A 124 -6.01 -3.73 1.63
C LEU A 124 -6.44 -4.13 3.04
N ALA A 125 -6.41 -5.42 3.38
CA ALA A 125 -6.79 -5.87 4.71
C ALA A 125 -5.86 -5.33 5.80
N VAL A 126 -4.55 -5.25 5.51
CA VAL A 126 -3.56 -4.70 6.44
C VAL A 126 -3.81 -3.22 6.69
N ALA A 127 -4.15 -2.46 5.66
CA ALA A 127 -4.48 -1.04 5.77
C ALA A 127 -5.84 -0.83 6.47
N LEU A 128 -6.80 -1.73 6.24
CA LEU A 128 -8.15 -1.62 6.75
C LEU A 128 -8.22 -1.85 8.27
N LYS A 129 -7.51 -2.86 8.81
CA LYS A 129 -7.60 -3.28 10.21
C LYS A 129 -7.36 -2.16 11.22
N PRO A 130 -6.27 -1.36 11.15
CA PRO A 130 -6.06 -0.27 12.09
C PRO A 130 -7.11 0.84 11.96
N VAL A 131 -7.58 1.13 10.74
CA VAL A 131 -8.60 2.14 10.51
C VAL A 131 -9.96 1.69 11.05
N ASP A 132 -10.35 0.44 10.82
CA ASP A 132 -11.59 -0.14 11.36
C ASP A 132 -11.58 -0.18 12.89
N SER A 133 -10.44 -0.55 13.49
CA SER A 133 -10.26 -0.51 14.95
C SER A 133 -10.44 0.89 15.50
N ALA A 134 -9.87 1.91 14.84
CA ALA A 134 -10.04 3.30 15.25
C ALA A 134 -11.50 3.76 15.16
N PHE A 135 -12.21 3.44 14.08
CA PHE A 135 -13.62 3.77 13.95
C PHE A 135 -14.50 3.11 15.02
N ARG A 136 -14.19 1.88 15.40
CA ARG A 136 -14.93 1.15 16.46
C ARG A 136 -14.70 1.72 17.85
N GLN A 137 -13.54 2.32 18.09
CA GLN A 137 -13.19 2.98 19.35
C GLN A 137 -13.76 4.39 19.46
N MET A 138 -14.14 5.00 18.35
CA MET A 138 -14.76 6.34 18.35
C MET A 138 -16.17 6.29 18.95
N ASP A 139 -16.42 7.18 19.92
CA ASP A 139 -17.76 7.38 20.47
C ASP A 139 -18.70 7.90 19.37
N PRO A 140 -19.79 7.20 19.06
CA PRO A 140 -20.80 7.65 18.11
C PRO A 140 -21.37 9.05 18.41
N VAL A 141 -21.39 9.43 19.68
CA VAL A 141 -21.91 10.74 20.15
C VAL A 141 -21.10 11.89 19.56
N LEU A 142 -19.78 11.74 19.40
CA LEU A 142 -18.92 12.77 18.80
C LEU A 142 -19.30 13.03 17.34
N GLU A 143 -19.59 11.99 16.58
CA GLU A 143 -20.02 12.13 15.20
C GLU A 143 -21.41 12.74 15.07
N GLU A 144 -22.30 12.37 15.99
CA GLU A 144 -23.65 12.90 16.04
C GLU A 144 -23.67 14.39 16.42
N ALA A 145 -22.87 14.79 17.40
CA ALA A 145 -22.66 16.19 17.78
C ALA A 145 -22.11 17.03 16.62
N ALA A 146 -21.11 16.51 15.89
CA ALA A 146 -20.57 17.20 14.72
C ALA A 146 -21.59 17.31 13.57
N ARG A 147 -22.44 16.31 13.42
CA ARG A 147 -23.52 16.32 12.42
C ARG A 147 -24.61 17.37 12.76
N ILE A 148 -24.98 17.47 14.02
CA ILE A 148 -25.92 18.49 14.51
C ILE A 148 -25.34 19.90 14.33
N SER A 149 -24.04 20.06 14.52
CA SER A 149 -23.31 21.32 14.28
C SER A 149 -23.11 21.65 12.79
N GLY A 150 -23.71 20.90 11.87
CA GLY A 150 -23.65 21.17 10.43
C GLY A 150 -22.34 20.73 9.75
N ALA A 151 -21.50 19.94 10.40
CA ALA A 151 -20.26 19.49 9.78
C ALA A 151 -20.54 18.45 8.67
N GLY A 152 -20.12 18.74 7.43
CA GLY A 152 -20.17 17.83 6.31
C GLY A 152 -19.24 16.62 6.49
N PHE A 153 -19.41 15.58 5.67
CA PHE A 153 -18.62 14.34 5.74
C PHE A 153 -17.10 14.57 5.76
N GLY A 154 -16.59 15.38 4.82
CA GLY A 154 -15.14 15.67 4.73
C GLY A 154 -14.59 16.36 5.98
N ARG A 155 -15.35 17.30 6.57
CA ARG A 155 -14.96 17.99 7.81
C ARG A 155 -14.95 17.02 9.00
N ARG A 156 -15.95 16.15 9.12
CA ARG A 156 -15.98 15.11 10.16
C ARG A 156 -14.79 14.15 10.05
N MET A 157 -14.43 13.73 8.83
CA MET A 157 -13.27 12.87 8.59
C MET A 157 -11.95 13.56 8.94
N ARG A 158 -11.81 14.85 8.63
CA ARG A 158 -10.58 15.60 8.88
C ARG A 158 -10.39 15.99 10.34
N ASP A 159 -11.46 16.39 11.01
CA ASP A 159 -11.38 17.05 12.32
C ASP A 159 -11.61 16.05 13.49
N ILE A 160 -12.40 14.99 13.28
CA ILE A 160 -12.71 14.02 14.34
C ILE A 160 -11.69 12.85 14.37
N LEU A 161 -11.28 12.34 13.21
CA LEU A 161 -10.34 11.23 13.15
C LEU A 161 -8.98 11.53 13.80
N PRO A 162 -8.29 12.64 13.50
CA PRO A 162 -6.98 12.93 14.10
C PRO A 162 -7.05 13.20 15.62
N VAL A 163 -8.11 13.86 16.08
CA VAL A 163 -8.28 14.22 17.50
C VAL A 163 -8.47 12.97 18.35
N SER A 164 -9.19 11.96 17.85
CA SER A 164 -9.38 10.69 18.56
C SER A 164 -8.08 9.90 18.72
N TYR A 165 -7.10 10.03 17.81
CA TYR A 165 -5.79 9.40 17.94
C TYR A 165 -4.87 10.08 18.97
N THR A 166 -5.04 11.38 19.22
CA THR A 166 -4.17 12.13 20.13
C THR A 166 -4.62 12.07 21.60
N HIS A 167 -5.87 11.73 21.87
CA HIS A 167 -6.44 11.68 23.22
C HIS A 167 -6.60 10.26 23.80
N LEU A 168 -6.20 9.22 23.08
CA LEU A 168 -6.16 7.82 23.58
C LEU A 168 -4.80 7.49 24.25
N ARG A 169 -4.28 8.40 25.09
CA ARG A 169 -3.23 8.12 26.04
C ARG A 169 -3.76 8.07 27.46
#